data_77a64f79712410e15778761b0a3f545c
#
_entry.id   77a64f79712410e15778761b0a3f545c
#
_cell.length_a   1.000
_cell.length_b   1.000
_cell.length_c   1.000
_cell.angle_alpha   90.00
_cell.angle_beta   90.00
_cell.angle_gamma   90.00
#
_symmetry.space_group_name_H-M   'P 1'
#
loop_
_entity.id
_entity.type
_entity.pdbx_description
1 polymer ?
#
loop_
_entity_poly.entity_id
_entity_poly.type
_entity_poly.pdbx_seq_one_letter_code
_entity_poly.pdbx_strand_id
1 'polypeptide(L)'
;FTVGLAIFSAFPVFGRLQAQLQQWLIQSLIPDQIARQVSNYLLQFSQQAGKMGWAGAVFLLVTALTLVLTIDRKLNDIWRVRQPRSLTQRVLIYWAVLTLGPLLLGASLSLSSYAVSASRGWVSAVPGGVQFALGAIEFLLGLTGMAALYRFVPNAPVRWSHAFVGASLASIGIELAKRVLGWYLVQVPTYSAVYGAFATVPILLIWLYTGWVIVLLGAVLTAYLPSLVGGIERRSDAPGWDLQLALELLDCLDRARSDGRRGCSLESLARQLRVDPLQIEPPLEALEALDWVGRLSEADGRHVLLVDAASTPLAPLLQALCLPLNDGTRALWQASGWSALTLADALPGPAA
;
A
#
# COMPACT_ATOMS: atom_id res chain seq x y z
N PHE A 1 19.00 -0.32 0.35
CA PHE A 1 20.05 -0.17 1.38
C PHE A 1 21.46 -0.15 0.79
N THR A 2 21.87 -1.21 0.02
CA THR A 2 23.19 -1.29 -0.63
C THR A 2 23.45 -0.14 -1.60
N VAL A 3 22.46 0.31 -2.36
CA VAL A 3 22.56 1.49 -3.25
C VAL A 3 22.72 2.77 -2.43
N GLY A 4 21.97 2.94 -1.35
CA GLY A 4 22.16 4.06 -0.42
C GLY A 4 23.57 4.08 0.15
N LEU A 5 24.08 2.93 0.63
CA LEU A 5 25.44 2.77 1.12
C LEU A 5 26.50 3.09 0.03
N ALA A 6 26.29 2.65 -1.20
CA ALA A 6 27.19 2.95 -2.31
C ALA A 6 27.25 4.45 -2.66
N ILE A 7 26.09 5.13 -2.62
CA ILE A 7 26.00 6.59 -2.80
C ILE A 7 26.73 7.30 -1.66
N PHE A 8 26.52 6.88 -0.40
CA PHE A 8 27.18 7.46 0.76
C PHE A 8 28.70 7.23 0.76
N SER A 9 29.17 6.08 0.24
CA SER A 9 30.61 5.77 0.17
C SER A 9 31.34 6.68 -0.83
N ALA A 10 30.64 7.26 -1.80
CA ALA A 10 31.21 8.22 -2.75
C ALA A 10 31.47 9.61 -2.13
N PHE A 11 30.88 9.91 -0.95
CA PHE A 11 31.03 11.20 -0.28
C PHE A 11 31.71 11.05 1.09
N PRO A 12 32.99 11.39 1.25
CA PRO A 12 33.77 11.15 2.49
C PRO A 12 33.21 11.89 3.72
N VAL A 13 32.43 12.95 3.54
CA VAL A 13 31.79 13.69 4.63
C VAL A 13 30.78 12.84 5.40
N PHE A 14 30.21 11.83 4.78
CA PHE A 14 29.16 10.98 5.36
C PHE A 14 29.67 9.66 5.97
N GLY A 15 30.96 9.40 6.03
CA GLY A 15 31.51 8.13 6.51
C GLY A 15 31.10 7.78 7.95
N ARG A 16 31.02 8.79 8.85
CA ARG A 16 30.57 8.58 10.24
C ARG A 16 29.05 8.32 10.31
N LEU A 17 28.28 9.02 9.48
CA LEU A 17 26.84 8.86 9.34
C LEU A 17 26.47 7.49 8.76
N GLN A 18 27.24 7.01 7.81
CA GLN A 18 27.08 5.69 7.21
C GLN A 18 27.16 4.57 8.28
N ALA A 19 28.17 4.62 9.15
CA ALA A 19 28.34 3.64 10.21
C ALA A 19 27.19 3.68 11.23
N GLN A 20 26.74 4.85 11.61
CA GLN A 20 25.62 5.02 12.55
C GLN A 20 24.29 4.55 11.96
N LEU A 21 23.98 4.93 10.73
CA LEU A 21 22.78 4.48 10.00
C LEU A 21 22.74 2.97 9.83
N GLN A 22 23.88 2.42 9.45
CA GLN A 22 24.00 0.98 9.26
C GLN A 22 23.78 0.23 10.59
N GLN A 23 24.37 0.69 11.66
CA GLN A 23 24.22 0.09 12.99
C GLN A 23 22.77 0.20 13.47
N TRP A 24 22.15 1.37 13.31
CA TRP A 24 20.77 1.58 13.68
C TRP A 24 19.78 0.73 12.87
N LEU A 25 19.89 0.69 11.54
CA LEU A 25 19.02 -0.10 10.67
C LEU A 25 19.14 -1.60 10.96
N ILE A 26 20.35 -2.08 11.21
CA ILE A 26 20.56 -3.49 11.53
C ILE A 26 19.98 -3.83 12.90
N GLN A 27 20.16 -2.99 13.89
CA GLN A 27 19.60 -3.21 15.24
C GLN A 27 18.07 -3.10 15.26
N SER A 28 17.50 -2.16 14.50
CA SER A 28 16.05 -1.94 14.47
C SER A 28 15.28 -3.01 13.69
N LEU A 29 15.86 -3.54 12.62
CA LEU A 29 15.15 -4.41 11.68
C LEU A 29 15.53 -5.89 11.80
N ILE A 30 16.67 -6.22 12.40
CA ILE A 30 17.22 -7.57 12.41
C ILE A 30 17.46 -8.02 13.87
N PRO A 31 17.13 -9.28 14.24
CA PRO A 31 17.45 -9.80 15.56
C PRO A 31 18.95 -9.71 15.88
N ASP A 32 19.30 -9.31 17.11
CA ASP A 32 20.70 -9.04 17.54
C ASP A 32 21.66 -10.23 17.30
N GLN A 33 21.14 -11.46 17.38
CA GLN A 33 21.91 -12.68 17.22
C GLN A 33 22.55 -12.84 15.85
N ILE A 34 21.86 -12.34 14.80
CA ILE A 34 22.34 -12.43 13.41
C ILE A 34 22.79 -11.07 12.85
N ALA A 35 22.49 -9.98 13.55
CA ALA A 35 22.75 -8.61 13.10
C ALA A 35 24.23 -8.37 12.73
N ARG A 36 25.18 -8.87 13.54
CA ARG A 36 26.62 -8.72 13.28
C ARG A 36 27.06 -9.46 12.01
N GLN A 37 26.58 -10.69 11.81
CA GLN A 37 26.95 -11.49 10.64
C GLN A 37 26.39 -10.89 9.37
N VAL A 38 25.10 -10.50 9.39
CA VAL A 38 24.45 -9.81 8.26
C VAL A 38 25.18 -8.50 7.95
N SER A 39 25.55 -7.72 8.96
CA SER A 39 26.35 -6.50 8.79
C SER A 39 27.66 -6.76 8.05
N ASN A 40 28.40 -7.78 8.48
CA ASN A 40 29.66 -8.13 7.85
C ASN A 40 29.50 -8.55 6.38
N TYR A 41 28.48 -9.36 6.06
CA TYR A 41 28.17 -9.72 4.69
C TYR A 41 27.77 -8.52 3.83
N LEU A 42 26.95 -7.61 4.36
CA LEU A 42 26.56 -6.38 3.66
C LEU A 42 27.75 -5.47 3.39
N LEU A 43 28.67 -5.34 4.34
CA LEU A 43 29.91 -4.57 4.18
C LEU A 43 30.83 -5.19 3.12
N GLN A 44 31.07 -6.49 3.18
CA GLN A 44 31.87 -7.20 2.18
C GLN A 44 31.26 -7.07 0.78
N PHE A 45 29.93 -7.21 0.67
CA PHE A 45 29.23 -7.06 -0.58
C PHE A 45 29.32 -5.63 -1.13
N SER A 46 29.16 -4.63 -0.26
CA SER A 46 29.29 -3.21 -0.64
C SER A 46 30.72 -2.86 -1.12
N GLN A 47 31.75 -3.38 -0.44
CA GLN A 47 33.14 -3.19 -0.86
C GLN A 47 33.45 -3.89 -2.18
N GLN A 48 32.92 -5.11 -2.38
CA GLN A 48 33.10 -5.85 -3.63
C GLN A 48 32.36 -5.17 -4.79
N ALA A 49 31.15 -4.66 -4.56
CA ALA A 49 30.40 -3.90 -5.54
C ALA A 49 31.11 -2.62 -5.95
N GLY A 50 31.79 -1.93 -5.03
CA GLY A 50 32.64 -0.77 -5.33
C GLY A 50 33.82 -1.11 -6.26
N LYS A 51 34.37 -2.32 -6.19
CA LYS A 51 35.43 -2.80 -7.08
C LYS A 51 34.95 -3.13 -8.50
N MET A 52 33.66 -3.46 -8.67
CA MET A 52 33.06 -3.74 -9.99
C MET A 52 32.79 -2.47 -10.82
N GLY A 53 33.08 -1.30 -10.28
CA GLY A 53 32.92 -0.03 -10.98
C GLY A 53 31.47 0.29 -11.35
N TRP A 54 31.29 1.04 -12.44
CA TRP A 54 29.97 1.50 -12.89
C TRP A 54 28.98 0.33 -13.22
N ALA A 55 29.48 -0.77 -13.75
CA ALA A 55 28.66 -1.94 -14.09
C ALA A 55 28.01 -2.55 -12.84
N GLY A 56 28.76 -2.67 -11.74
CA GLY A 56 28.22 -3.13 -10.45
C GLY A 56 27.18 -2.19 -9.86
N ALA A 57 27.41 -0.88 -9.98
CA ALA A 57 26.47 0.14 -9.52
C ALA A 57 25.14 0.08 -10.32
N VAL A 58 25.21 -0.06 -11.64
CA VAL A 58 24.02 -0.22 -12.51
C VAL A 58 23.28 -1.50 -12.18
N PHE A 59 23.96 -2.63 -12.01
CA PHE A 59 23.35 -3.90 -11.63
C PHE A 59 22.59 -3.79 -10.30
N LEU A 60 23.21 -3.19 -9.27
CA LEU A 60 22.58 -2.97 -7.98
C LEU A 60 21.36 -2.05 -8.09
N LEU A 61 21.45 -0.97 -8.87
CA LEU A 61 20.34 -0.05 -9.09
C LEU A 61 19.15 -0.76 -9.74
N VAL A 62 19.39 -1.53 -10.81
CA VAL A 62 18.36 -2.30 -11.52
C VAL A 62 17.71 -3.31 -10.58
N THR A 63 18.51 -4.03 -9.79
CA THR A 63 18.00 -5.00 -8.82
C THR A 63 17.14 -4.33 -7.74
N ALA A 64 17.59 -3.20 -7.19
CA ALA A 64 16.85 -2.44 -6.20
C ALA A 64 15.53 -1.90 -6.76
N LEU A 65 15.55 -1.33 -7.97
CA LEU A 65 14.34 -0.85 -8.64
C LEU A 65 13.35 -2.00 -8.91
N THR A 66 13.83 -3.14 -9.38
CA THR A 66 12.99 -4.32 -9.62
C THR A 66 12.33 -4.80 -8.34
N LEU A 67 13.07 -4.83 -7.23
CA LEU A 67 12.52 -5.20 -5.93
C LEU A 67 11.42 -4.22 -5.49
N VAL A 68 11.69 -2.91 -5.56
CA VAL A 68 10.73 -1.88 -5.16
C VAL A 68 9.47 -1.92 -6.04
N LEU A 69 9.62 -2.10 -7.36
CA LEU A 69 8.49 -2.26 -8.27
C LEU A 69 7.67 -3.53 -7.99
N THR A 70 8.31 -4.60 -7.52
CA THR A 70 7.62 -5.81 -7.11
C THR A 70 6.79 -5.58 -5.85
N ILE A 71 7.35 -4.88 -4.86
CA ILE A 71 6.65 -4.47 -3.65
C ILE A 71 5.45 -3.59 -3.99
N ASP A 72 5.67 -2.57 -4.83
CA ASP A 72 4.62 -1.68 -5.31
C ASP A 72 3.45 -2.46 -5.95
N ARG A 73 3.76 -3.39 -6.85
CA ARG A 73 2.72 -4.23 -7.48
C ARG A 73 1.94 -5.01 -6.44
N LYS A 74 2.61 -5.68 -5.49
CA LYS A 74 1.95 -6.48 -4.46
C LYS A 74 1.08 -5.66 -3.53
N LEU A 75 1.52 -4.46 -3.16
CA LEU A 75 0.70 -3.55 -2.39
C LEU A 75 -0.50 -3.05 -3.22
N ASN A 76 -0.31 -2.62 -4.46
CA ASN A 76 -1.42 -2.23 -5.33
C ASN A 76 -2.41 -3.38 -5.60
N ASP A 77 -1.94 -4.64 -5.68
CA ASP A 77 -2.81 -5.83 -5.79
C ASP A 77 -3.74 -5.96 -4.57
N ILE A 78 -3.23 -5.71 -3.33
CA ILE A 78 -4.04 -5.75 -2.10
C ILE A 78 -5.15 -4.71 -2.13
N TRP A 79 -4.87 -3.49 -2.61
CA TRP A 79 -5.85 -2.41 -2.79
C TRP A 79 -6.65 -2.54 -4.07
N ARG A 80 -6.39 -3.58 -4.91
CA ARG A 80 -7.05 -3.84 -6.21
C ARG A 80 -7.03 -2.63 -7.14
N VAL A 81 -5.92 -1.91 -7.15
CA VAL A 81 -5.73 -0.73 -8.00
C VAL A 81 -5.71 -1.16 -9.47
N ARG A 82 -6.71 -0.75 -10.24
CA ARG A 82 -6.84 -1.08 -11.67
C ARG A 82 -5.94 -0.23 -12.56
N GLN A 83 -5.77 1.04 -12.23
CA GLN A 83 -4.91 1.96 -12.98
C GLN A 83 -3.64 2.28 -12.17
N PRO A 84 -2.56 1.53 -12.38
CA PRO A 84 -1.30 1.83 -11.73
C PRO A 84 -0.70 3.12 -12.29
N ARG A 85 0.02 3.87 -11.45
CA ARG A 85 0.78 5.05 -11.89
C ARG A 85 1.68 4.71 -13.07
N SER A 86 1.96 5.68 -13.94
CA SER A 86 2.89 5.49 -15.06
C SER A 86 4.26 5.01 -14.56
N LEU A 87 4.94 4.15 -15.34
CA LEU A 87 6.26 3.61 -14.96
C LEU A 87 7.26 4.73 -14.65
N THR A 88 7.23 5.82 -15.41
CA THR A 88 8.09 6.98 -15.20
C THR A 88 7.88 7.63 -13.83
N GLN A 89 6.62 7.83 -13.43
CA GLN A 89 6.30 8.40 -12.11
C GLN A 89 6.73 7.46 -10.96
N ARG A 90 6.52 6.15 -11.12
CA ARG A 90 6.95 5.17 -10.13
C ARG A 90 8.46 5.16 -9.96
N VAL A 91 9.20 5.07 -11.06
CA VAL A 91 10.66 5.06 -11.03
C VAL A 91 11.18 6.35 -10.38
N LEU A 92 10.61 7.52 -10.73
CA LEU A 92 11.03 8.79 -10.17
C LEU A 92 10.78 8.88 -8.65
N ILE A 93 9.58 8.50 -8.20
CA ILE A 93 9.23 8.52 -6.77
C ILE A 93 10.13 7.57 -5.98
N TYR A 94 10.32 6.34 -6.46
CA TYR A 94 11.12 5.36 -5.75
C TYR A 94 12.61 5.69 -5.80
N TRP A 95 13.09 6.27 -6.89
CA TRP A 95 14.45 6.78 -6.96
C TRP A 95 14.66 7.91 -5.93
N ALA A 96 13.71 8.83 -5.84
CA ALA A 96 13.74 9.87 -4.81
C ALA A 96 13.72 9.30 -3.39
N VAL A 97 12.88 8.29 -3.10
CA VAL A 97 12.83 7.61 -1.79
C VAL A 97 14.14 6.89 -1.49
N LEU A 98 14.72 6.19 -2.46
CA LEU A 98 15.99 5.47 -2.31
C LEU A 98 17.20 6.40 -2.07
N THR A 99 17.15 7.61 -2.62
CA THR A 99 18.25 8.59 -2.49
C THR A 99 18.04 9.54 -1.31
N LEU A 100 16.85 10.14 -1.19
CA LEU A 100 16.54 11.11 -0.14
C LEU A 100 16.21 10.46 1.20
N GLY A 101 15.61 9.25 1.18
CA GLY A 101 15.23 8.53 2.41
C GLY A 101 16.41 8.33 3.36
N PRO A 102 17.51 7.68 2.94
CA PRO A 102 18.71 7.53 3.75
C PRO A 102 19.33 8.84 4.19
N LEU A 103 19.32 9.88 3.32
CA LEU A 103 19.84 11.22 3.65
C LEU A 103 19.04 11.88 4.77
N LEU A 104 17.71 11.85 4.68
CA LEU A 104 16.83 12.42 5.71
C LEU A 104 16.94 11.67 7.04
N LEU A 105 16.98 10.32 6.99
CA LEU A 105 17.20 9.51 8.17
C LEU A 105 18.55 9.80 8.81
N GLY A 106 19.61 9.92 8.02
CA GLY A 106 20.94 10.25 8.49
C GLY A 106 21.02 11.64 9.15
N ALA A 107 20.42 12.64 8.54
CA ALA A 107 20.34 13.98 9.11
C ALA A 107 19.54 13.99 10.42
N SER A 108 18.42 13.29 10.49
CA SER A 108 17.58 13.14 11.68
C SER A 108 18.34 12.47 12.83
N LEU A 109 19.05 11.36 12.55
CA LEU A 109 19.85 10.64 13.55
C LEU A 109 21.03 11.48 14.06
N SER A 110 21.69 12.22 13.17
CA SER A 110 22.79 13.13 13.56
C SER A 110 22.28 14.22 14.49
N LEU A 111 21.15 14.83 14.19
CA LEU A 111 20.53 15.86 15.01
C LEU A 111 20.11 15.28 16.39
N SER A 112 19.51 14.09 16.40
CA SER A 112 19.13 13.38 17.63
C SER A 112 20.34 13.01 18.47
N SER A 113 21.41 12.51 17.85
CA SER A 113 22.67 12.18 18.54
C SER A 113 23.34 13.43 19.13
N TYR A 114 23.31 14.55 18.41
CA TYR A 114 23.80 15.82 18.93
C TYR A 114 22.97 16.32 20.11
N ALA A 115 21.63 16.26 20.03
CA ALA A 115 20.74 16.64 21.09
C ALA A 115 20.95 15.79 22.36
N VAL A 116 21.11 14.46 22.21
CA VAL A 116 21.40 13.54 23.33
C VAL A 116 22.78 13.82 23.92
N SER A 117 23.81 14.11 23.12
CA SER A 117 25.15 14.43 23.63
C SER A 117 25.18 15.78 24.35
N ALA A 118 24.45 16.78 23.87
CA ALA A 118 24.32 18.07 24.50
C ALA A 118 23.52 18.01 25.84
N SER A 119 22.59 17.05 25.96
CA SER A 119 21.76 16.87 27.15
C SER A 119 22.37 15.95 28.23
N ARG A 120 23.55 15.35 28.01
CA ARG A 120 24.19 14.40 28.92
C ARG A 120 24.37 14.89 30.34
N GLY A 121 24.47 16.20 30.55
CA GLY A 121 24.52 16.80 31.90
C GLY A 121 23.21 16.75 32.68
N TRP A 122 22.06 16.66 32.00
CA TRP A 122 20.71 16.70 32.62
C TRP A 122 20.07 15.32 32.74
N VAL A 123 20.55 14.33 31.96
CA VAL A 123 19.94 13.01 31.80
C VAL A 123 20.52 11.98 32.77
N SER A 124 21.64 12.25 33.41
CA SER A 124 22.26 11.36 34.40
C SER A 124 21.39 11.10 35.66
N ALA A 125 20.30 11.84 35.83
CA ALA A 125 19.43 11.73 37.01
C ALA A 125 18.37 10.60 36.93
N VAL A 126 18.12 9.98 35.76
CA VAL A 126 17.09 8.92 35.64
C VAL A 126 17.64 7.72 34.86
N PRO A 127 18.26 6.75 35.57
CA PRO A 127 18.71 5.49 34.92
C PRO A 127 17.50 4.72 34.38
N GLY A 128 17.49 4.42 33.09
CA GLY A 128 16.41 3.68 32.41
C GLY A 128 15.39 4.54 31.65
N GLY A 129 15.10 5.77 32.08
CA GLY A 129 14.15 6.64 31.38
C GLY A 129 14.57 7.03 29.96
N VAL A 130 15.86 7.24 29.75
CA VAL A 130 16.44 7.56 28.43
C VAL A 130 16.35 6.37 27.47
N GLN A 131 16.65 5.18 27.95
CA GLN A 131 16.57 3.95 27.13
C GLN A 131 15.13 3.68 26.73
N PHE A 132 14.18 3.86 27.65
CA PHE A 132 12.74 3.75 27.33
C PHE A 132 12.30 4.81 26.32
N ALA A 133 12.72 6.06 26.49
CA ALA A 133 12.38 7.14 25.56
C ALA A 133 12.96 6.90 24.16
N LEU A 134 14.20 6.44 24.06
CA LEU A 134 14.83 6.08 22.77
C LEU A 134 14.11 4.91 22.10
N GLY A 135 13.75 3.87 22.84
CA GLY A 135 12.98 2.74 22.33
C GLY A 135 11.57 3.14 21.87
N ALA A 136 10.91 4.04 22.61
CA ALA A 136 9.62 4.59 22.20
C ALA A 136 9.73 5.44 20.93
N ILE A 137 10.76 6.26 20.79
CA ILE A 137 11.02 7.04 19.56
C ILE A 137 11.27 6.10 18.37
N GLU A 138 12.08 5.08 18.57
CA GLU A 138 12.37 4.08 17.52
C GLU A 138 11.09 3.37 17.06
N PHE A 139 10.26 2.92 18.00
CA PHE A 139 8.98 2.30 17.71
C PHE A 139 8.04 3.26 16.95
N LEU A 140 7.94 4.52 17.40
CA LEU A 140 7.10 5.54 16.75
C LEU A 140 7.59 5.90 15.34
N LEU A 141 8.89 5.96 15.12
CA LEU A 141 9.46 6.16 13.79
C LEU A 141 9.15 4.97 12.86
N GLY A 142 9.31 3.75 13.35
CA GLY A 142 8.93 2.53 12.61
C GLY A 142 7.44 2.50 12.27
N LEU A 143 6.58 2.80 13.26
CA LEU A 143 5.14 2.89 13.10
C LEU A 143 4.74 3.94 12.06
N THR A 144 5.33 5.14 12.14
CA THR A 144 5.03 6.23 11.20
C THR A 144 5.53 5.92 9.80
N GLY A 145 6.72 5.34 9.68
CA GLY A 145 7.28 4.88 8.41
C GLY A 145 6.39 3.81 7.76
N MET A 146 5.89 2.85 8.54
CA MET A 146 4.97 1.81 8.06
C MET A 146 3.61 2.40 7.66
N ALA A 147 3.07 3.34 8.45
CA ALA A 147 1.84 4.05 8.10
C ALA A 147 2.00 4.87 6.80
N ALA A 148 3.13 5.53 6.63
CA ALA A 148 3.47 6.25 5.40
C ALA A 148 3.57 5.29 4.20
N LEU A 149 4.18 4.11 4.36
CA LEU A 149 4.24 3.07 3.34
C LEU A 149 2.83 2.64 2.90
N TYR A 150 1.93 2.36 3.84
CA TYR A 150 0.55 1.95 3.52
C TYR A 150 -0.29 3.06 2.91
N ARG A 151 0.05 4.34 3.16
CA ARG A 151 -0.67 5.47 2.61
C ARG A 151 -0.17 5.91 1.23
N PHE A 152 1.16 5.94 1.03
CA PHE A 152 1.74 6.58 -0.15
C PHE A 152 2.12 5.61 -1.27
N VAL A 153 2.43 4.35 -0.95
CA VAL A 153 2.81 3.35 -1.96
C VAL A 153 1.61 2.93 -2.81
N PRO A 154 0.45 2.53 -2.23
CA PRO A 154 -0.72 2.19 -3.03
C PRO A 154 -1.27 3.43 -3.75
N ASN A 155 -1.72 3.24 -4.99
CA ASN A 155 -2.42 4.30 -5.72
C ASN A 155 -3.91 4.31 -5.37
N ALA A 156 -4.22 4.37 -4.08
CA ALA A 156 -5.56 4.39 -3.53
C ALA A 156 -5.70 5.46 -2.43
N PRO A 157 -6.87 6.06 -2.23
CA PRO A 157 -7.10 7.05 -1.17
C PRO A 157 -7.19 6.37 0.21
N VAL A 158 -6.06 6.17 0.87
CA VAL A 158 -6.00 5.57 2.21
C VAL A 158 -6.05 6.67 3.28
N ARG A 159 -6.97 6.56 4.27
CA ARG A 159 -7.04 7.48 5.42
C ARG A 159 -5.90 7.19 6.41
N TRP A 160 -5.34 8.24 7.01
CA TRP A 160 -4.28 8.08 8.01
C TRP A 160 -4.68 7.17 9.19
N SER A 161 -5.94 7.28 9.66
CA SER A 161 -6.45 6.43 10.75
C SER A 161 -6.35 4.94 10.41
N HIS A 162 -6.72 4.54 9.19
CA HIS A 162 -6.63 3.16 8.74
C HIS A 162 -5.17 2.72 8.55
N ALA A 163 -4.33 3.61 7.99
CA ALA A 163 -2.91 3.35 7.82
C ALA A 163 -2.22 3.12 9.17
N PHE A 164 -2.54 3.91 10.20
CA PHE A 164 -1.98 3.71 11.54
C PHE A 164 -2.43 2.41 12.21
N VAL A 165 -3.68 1.98 12.02
CA VAL A 165 -4.16 0.69 12.58
C VAL A 165 -3.38 -0.47 11.98
N GLY A 166 -3.25 -0.55 10.64
CA GLY A 166 -2.47 -1.60 10.01
C GLY A 166 -0.98 -1.52 10.32
N ALA A 167 -0.42 -0.30 10.39
CA ALA A 167 0.96 -0.07 10.79
C ALA A 167 1.23 -0.52 12.23
N SER A 168 0.28 -0.31 13.15
CA SER A 168 0.39 -0.79 14.53
C SER A 168 0.46 -2.31 14.59
N LEU A 169 -0.40 -3.01 13.83
CA LEU A 169 -0.34 -4.47 13.72
C LEU A 169 1.03 -4.92 13.19
N ALA A 170 1.51 -4.29 12.12
CA ALA A 170 2.79 -4.65 11.51
C ALA A 170 3.97 -4.37 12.46
N SER A 171 4.02 -3.20 13.10
CA SER A 171 5.11 -2.83 14.02
C SER A 171 5.16 -3.72 15.25
N ILE A 172 4.01 -4.01 15.85
CA ILE A 172 3.91 -4.95 16.99
C ILE A 172 4.29 -6.36 16.54
N GLY A 173 3.81 -6.78 15.37
CA GLY A 173 4.13 -8.10 14.80
C GLY A 173 5.62 -8.28 14.54
N ILE A 174 6.31 -7.28 14.00
CA ILE A 174 7.77 -7.30 13.77
C ILE A 174 8.51 -7.38 15.12
N GLU A 175 8.10 -6.60 16.11
CA GLU A 175 8.72 -6.62 17.43
C GLU A 175 8.54 -7.98 18.12
N LEU A 176 7.35 -8.56 18.01
CA LEU A 176 7.06 -9.90 18.51
C LEU A 176 7.90 -10.95 17.76
N ALA A 177 7.98 -10.86 16.44
CA ALA A 177 8.76 -11.79 15.62
C ALA A 177 10.27 -11.72 15.97
N LYS A 178 10.83 -10.52 16.22
CA LYS A 178 12.21 -10.35 16.71
C LYS A 178 12.43 -11.11 18.03
N ARG A 179 11.51 -10.94 18.97
CA ARG A 179 11.62 -11.61 20.28
C ARG A 179 11.49 -13.13 20.17
N VAL A 180 10.51 -13.61 19.39
CA VAL A 180 10.28 -15.05 19.18
C VAL A 180 11.49 -15.69 18.48
N LEU A 181 11.98 -15.07 17.42
CA LEU A 181 13.16 -15.60 16.71
C LEU A 181 14.42 -15.55 17.59
N GLY A 182 14.62 -14.47 18.35
CA GLY A 182 15.72 -14.35 19.31
C GLY A 182 15.67 -15.44 20.37
N TRP A 183 14.50 -15.67 20.96
CA TRP A 183 14.28 -16.76 21.92
C TRP A 183 14.54 -18.14 21.30
N TYR A 184 14.02 -18.39 20.10
CA TYR A 184 14.22 -19.65 19.37
C TYR A 184 15.69 -19.95 19.13
N LEU A 185 16.48 -18.98 18.70
CA LEU A 185 17.91 -19.13 18.42
C LEU A 185 18.74 -19.45 19.67
N VAL A 186 18.30 -18.97 20.85
CA VAL A 186 18.93 -19.29 22.13
C VAL A 186 18.60 -20.71 22.57
N GLN A 187 17.36 -21.18 22.34
CA GLN A 187 16.92 -22.51 22.79
C GLN A 187 17.41 -23.66 21.88
N VAL A 188 17.72 -23.37 20.63
CA VAL A 188 18.14 -24.38 19.64
C VAL A 188 19.57 -24.12 19.16
N PRO A 189 20.60 -24.29 20.04
CA PRO A 189 22.00 -24.06 19.67
C PRO A 189 22.51 -25.08 18.64
N THR A 190 21.78 -26.19 18.44
CA THR A 190 22.12 -27.26 17.46
C THR A 190 22.19 -26.73 16.03
N TYR A 191 21.41 -25.71 15.68
CA TYR A 191 21.45 -25.12 14.35
C TYR A 191 22.78 -24.45 14.03
N SER A 192 23.35 -23.71 15.00
CA SER A 192 24.67 -23.09 14.86
C SER A 192 25.79 -24.09 14.99
N ALA A 193 25.60 -25.15 15.80
CA ALA A 193 26.60 -26.21 15.99
C ALA A 193 26.76 -27.12 14.75
N VAL A 194 25.67 -27.44 14.04
CA VAL A 194 25.71 -28.31 12.85
C VAL A 194 26.06 -27.53 11.58
N TYR A 195 25.47 -26.33 11.39
CA TYR A 195 25.64 -25.54 10.18
C TYR A 195 26.70 -24.44 10.29
N GLY A 196 27.22 -24.14 11.48
CA GLY A 196 28.21 -23.08 11.69
C GLY A 196 27.82 -21.74 11.07
N ALA A 197 28.73 -21.13 10.31
CA ALA A 197 28.49 -19.87 9.61
C ALA A 197 27.36 -19.95 8.55
N PHE A 198 27.10 -21.13 7.99
CA PHE A 198 26.03 -21.32 7.00
C PHE A 198 24.61 -21.23 7.59
N ALA A 199 24.45 -21.38 8.91
CA ALA A 199 23.14 -21.21 9.57
C ALA A 199 22.52 -19.82 9.36
N THR A 200 23.34 -18.81 9.18
CA THR A 200 22.90 -17.40 9.04
C THR A 200 21.98 -17.20 7.83
N VAL A 201 22.26 -17.88 6.71
CA VAL A 201 21.50 -17.70 5.47
C VAL A 201 20.05 -18.20 5.61
N PRO A 202 19.78 -19.44 6.05
CA PRO A 202 18.41 -19.90 6.28
C PRO A 202 17.67 -19.05 7.33
N ILE A 203 18.33 -18.66 8.42
CA ILE A 203 17.73 -17.83 9.47
C ILE A 203 17.33 -16.47 8.90
N LEU A 204 18.20 -15.84 8.11
CA LEU A 204 17.91 -14.58 7.45
C LEU A 204 16.72 -14.70 6.47
N LEU A 205 16.64 -15.81 5.72
CA LEU A 205 15.52 -16.05 4.81
C LEU A 205 14.19 -16.22 5.57
N ILE A 206 14.20 -16.98 6.68
CA ILE A 206 13.01 -17.12 7.54
C ILE A 206 12.61 -15.75 8.10
N TRP A 207 13.57 -14.95 8.54
CA TRP A 207 13.34 -13.60 9.04
C TRP A 207 12.72 -12.69 7.97
N LEU A 208 13.30 -12.66 6.77
CA LEU A 208 12.78 -11.88 5.65
C LEU A 208 11.36 -12.32 5.27
N TYR A 209 11.12 -13.63 5.18
CA TYR A 209 9.81 -14.17 4.88
C TYR A 209 8.77 -13.77 5.94
N THR A 210 9.09 -13.97 7.22
CA THR A 210 8.21 -13.61 8.34
C THR A 210 7.92 -12.12 8.36
N GLY A 211 8.94 -11.28 8.17
CA GLY A 211 8.78 -9.83 8.08
C GLY A 211 7.83 -9.41 6.96
N TRP A 212 7.99 -10.00 5.77
CA TRP A 212 7.08 -9.74 4.65
C TRP A 212 5.64 -10.18 4.92
N VAL A 213 5.44 -11.37 5.50
CA VAL A 213 4.09 -11.83 5.88
C VAL A 213 3.43 -10.84 6.84
N ILE A 214 4.14 -10.36 7.85
CA ILE A 214 3.62 -9.39 8.82
C ILE A 214 3.27 -8.06 8.15
N VAL A 215 4.15 -7.54 7.28
CA VAL A 215 3.91 -6.30 6.53
C VAL A 215 2.69 -6.43 5.62
N LEU A 216 2.57 -7.54 4.89
CA LEU A 216 1.41 -7.77 4.01
C LEU A 216 0.11 -7.95 4.81
N LEU A 217 0.14 -8.60 5.97
CA LEU A 217 -1.04 -8.69 6.86
C LEU A 217 -1.48 -7.32 7.36
N GLY A 218 -0.53 -6.45 7.74
CA GLY A 218 -0.83 -5.05 8.10
C GLY A 218 -1.44 -4.26 6.94
N ALA A 219 -0.93 -4.47 5.72
CA ALA A 219 -1.47 -3.88 4.49
C ALA A 219 -2.91 -4.36 4.22
N VAL A 220 -3.16 -5.66 4.33
CA VAL A 220 -4.51 -6.24 4.19
C VAL A 220 -5.46 -5.65 5.22
N LEU A 221 -5.06 -5.59 6.50
CA LEU A 221 -5.89 -4.97 7.54
C LEU A 221 -6.20 -3.50 7.21
N THR A 222 -5.20 -2.73 6.77
CA THR A 222 -5.40 -1.32 6.35
C THR A 222 -6.41 -1.21 5.21
N ALA A 223 -6.30 -2.08 4.20
CA ALA A 223 -7.16 -2.06 3.00
C ALA A 223 -8.61 -2.46 3.32
N TYR A 224 -8.80 -3.41 4.24
CA TYR A 224 -10.13 -3.92 4.60
C TYR A 224 -10.78 -3.22 5.80
N LEU A 225 -10.04 -2.37 6.53
CA LEU A 225 -10.56 -1.68 7.71
C LEU A 225 -11.81 -0.83 7.44
N PRO A 226 -11.91 -0.09 6.31
CA PRO A 226 -13.14 0.65 5.98
C PRO A 226 -14.38 -0.23 5.91
N SER A 227 -14.28 -1.42 5.33
CA SER A 227 -15.38 -2.37 5.23
C SER A 227 -15.73 -3.01 6.58
N LEU A 228 -14.72 -3.28 7.41
CA LEU A 228 -14.93 -3.87 8.75
C LEU A 228 -15.59 -2.89 9.72
N VAL A 229 -15.21 -1.61 9.70
CA VAL A 229 -15.72 -0.58 10.61
C VAL A 229 -17.01 0.05 10.10
N GLY A 230 -17.16 0.16 8.77
CA GLY A 230 -18.30 0.82 8.14
C GLY A 230 -19.57 -0.03 8.04
N GLY A 231 -19.56 -1.30 8.45
CA GLY A 231 -20.68 -2.22 8.21
C GLY A 231 -20.98 -2.36 6.71
N ILE A 232 -19.98 -2.07 5.87
CA ILE A 232 -20.07 -2.14 4.42
C ILE A 232 -19.90 -3.61 4.07
N GLU A 233 -20.98 -4.27 3.71
CA GLU A 233 -20.93 -5.63 3.21
C GLU A 233 -20.23 -5.62 1.85
N ARG A 234 -19.13 -6.37 1.77
CA ARG A 234 -18.57 -6.71 0.47
C ARG A 234 -19.48 -7.74 -0.15
N ARG A 235 -20.32 -7.27 -1.07
CA ARG A 235 -21.24 -8.18 -1.76
C ARG A 235 -20.43 -9.11 -2.67
N SER A 236 -20.88 -10.38 -2.81
CA SER A 236 -20.16 -11.39 -3.61
C SER A 236 -20.08 -10.98 -5.09
N ASP A 237 -18.96 -11.27 -5.76
CA ASP A 237 -18.78 -11.10 -7.21
C ASP A 237 -19.63 -12.14 -7.99
N ALA A 238 -20.96 -12.15 -7.78
CA ALA A 238 -21.87 -13.04 -8.50
C ALA A 238 -22.03 -12.53 -9.96
N PRO A 239 -22.28 -13.42 -10.93
CA PRO A 239 -22.58 -13.02 -12.31
C PRO A 239 -23.74 -12.01 -12.35
N GLY A 240 -23.55 -10.90 -13.08
CA GLY A 240 -24.52 -9.80 -13.16
C GLY A 240 -24.44 -8.76 -12.06
N TRP A 241 -23.53 -8.94 -11.09
CA TRP A 241 -23.34 -8.01 -9.98
C TRP A 241 -23.00 -6.57 -10.46
N ASP A 242 -22.08 -6.44 -11.42
CA ASP A 242 -21.69 -5.13 -11.96
C ASP A 242 -22.90 -4.39 -12.59
N LEU A 243 -23.78 -5.11 -13.26
CA LEU A 243 -25.01 -4.54 -13.82
C LEU A 243 -25.98 -4.11 -12.70
N GLN A 244 -26.21 -4.96 -11.70
CA GLN A 244 -27.06 -4.62 -10.56
C GLN A 244 -26.57 -3.37 -9.87
N LEU A 245 -25.27 -3.29 -9.58
CA LEU A 245 -24.67 -2.15 -8.93
C LEU A 245 -24.72 -0.88 -9.78
N ALA A 246 -24.55 -1.00 -11.12
CA ALA A 246 -24.74 0.13 -12.04
C ALA A 246 -26.16 0.68 -11.99
N LEU A 247 -27.17 -0.17 -11.93
CA LEU A 247 -28.57 0.26 -11.80
C LEU A 247 -28.83 0.92 -10.43
N GLU A 248 -28.30 0.36 -9.33
CA GLU A 248 -28.41 0.98 -8.01
C GLU A 248 -27.70 2.35 -7.96
N LEU A 249 -26.57 2.51 -8.64
CA LEU A 249 -25.86 3.79 -8.75
C LEU A 249 -26.65 4.82 -9.54
N LEU A 250 -27.25 4.42 -10.67
CA LEU A 250 -28.09 5.29 -11.50
C LEU A 250 -29.33 5.74 -10.73
N ASP A 251 -29.98 4.83 -9.97
CA ASP A 251 -31.11 5.19 -9.10
C ASP A 251 -30.71 6.22 -8.02
N CYS A 252 -29.56 6.04 -7.37
CA CYS A 252 -29.06 7.02 -6.40
C CYS A 252 -28.78 8.39 -7.02
N LEU A 253 -28.22 8.42 -8.22
CA LEU A 253 -27.89 9.65 -8.92
C LEU A 253 -29.17 10.35 -9.45
N ASP A 254 -30.15 9.59 -9.91
CA ASP A 254 -31.44 10.12 -10.37
C ASP A 254 -32.24 10.72 -9.21
N ARG A 255 -32.30 10.04 -8.07
CA ARG A 255 -32.88 10.59 -6.82
C ARG A 255 -32.17 11.87 -6.38
N ALA A 256 -30.84 11.87 -6.41
CA ALA A 256 -30.07 13.05 -6.05
C ALA A 256 -30.36 14.23 -6.97
N ARG A 257 -30.59 13.98 -8.27
CA ARG A 257 -31.03 14.98 -9.27
C ARG A 257 -32.41 15.48 -8.94
N SER A 258 -33.36 14.60 -8.65
CA SER A 258 -34.75 14.94 -8.29
C SER A 258 -34.81 15.74 -6.98
N ASP A 259 -33.94 15.46 -6.01
CA ASP A 259 -33.79 16.21 -4.74
C ASP A 259 -33.07 17.57 -4.92
N GLY A 260 -32.69 17.96 -6.14
CA GLY A 260 -31.95 19.19 -6.42
C GLY A 260 -30.50 19.19 -5.95
N ARG A 261 -29.95 18.02 -5.63
CA ARG A 261 -28.53 17.88 -5.23
C ARG A 261 -27.66 17.90 -6.47
N ARG A 262 -26.48 18.55 -6.34
CA ARG A 262 -25.51 18.66 -7.44
C ARG A 262 -24.60 17.41 -7.48
N GLY A 263 -25.18 16.21 -7.59
CA GLY A 263 -24.45 14.95 -7.67
C GLY A 263 -24.02 14.35 -6.32
N CYS A 264 -23.37 13.18 -6.38
CA CYS A 264 -22.93 12.41 -5.22
C CYS A 264 -21.42 12.13 -5.30
N SER A 265 -20.71 12.24 -4.17
CA SER A 265 -19.32 11.80 -4.08
C SER A 265 -19.27 10.27 -3.98
N LEU A 266 -18.14 9.65 -4.39
CA LEU A 266 -17.92 8.21 -4.28
C LEU A 266 -18.16 7.71 -2.85
N GLU A 267 -17.71 8.48 -1.85
CA GLU A 267 -17.93 8.14 -0.43
C GLU A 267 -19.41 8.18 -0.02
N SER A 268 -20.21 9.10 -0.60
CA SER A 268 -21.64 9.19 -0.31
C SER A 268 -22.42 8.03 -0.96
N LEU A 269 -22.06 7.64 -2.18
CA LEU A 269 -22.62 6.48 -2.88
C LEU A 269 -22.30 5.18 -2.12
N ALA A 270 -21.05 5.01 -1.71
CA ALA A 270 -20.62 3.86 -0.93
C ALA A 270 -21.40 3.70 0.39
N ARG A 271 -21.64 4.81 1.09
CA ARG A 271 -22.42 4.79 2.34
C ARG A 271 -23.91 4.52 2.10
N GLN A 272 -24.51 5.09 1.04
CA GLN A 272 -25.94 4.89 0.76
C GLN A 272 -26.22 3.45 0.32
N LEU A 273 -25.37 2.88 -0.53
CA LEU A 273 -25.49 1.52 -1.04
C LEU A 273 -24.94 0.47 -0.11
N ARG A 274 -24.20 0.88 0.94
CA ARG A 274 -23.45 -0.01 1.87
C ARG A 274 -22.52 -0.95 1.11
N VAL A 275 -21.85 -0.45 0.08
CA VAL A 275 -20.95 -1.19 -0.80
C VAL A 275 -19.55 -0.59 -0.70
N ASP A 276 -18.53 -1.47 -0.76
CA ASP A 276 -17.12 -1.04 -0.77
C ASP A 276 -16.87 -0.06 -1.94
N PRO A 277 -16.27 1.13 -1.71
CA PRO A 277 -15.92 2.07 -2.78
C PRO A 277 -15.18 1.43 -3.95
N LEU A 278 -14.32 0.44 -3.68
CA LEU A 278 -13.60 -0.30 -4.71
C LEU A 278 -14.49 -1.16 -5.62
N GLN A 279 -15.67 -1.57 -5.14
CA GLN A 279 -16.65 -2.29 -5.98
C GLN A 279 -17.49 -1.34 -6.82
N ILE A 280 -17.61 -0.07 -6.42
CA ILE A 280 -18.38 0.95 -7.15
C ILE A 280 -17.62 1.48 -8.36
N GLU A 281 -16.29 1.53 -8.30
CA GLU A 281 -15.46 2.09 -9.39
C GLU A 281 -15.71 1.41 -10.75
N PRO A 282 -15.75 0.05 -10.88
CA PRO A 282 -15.93 -0.60 -12.18
C PRO A 282 -17.23 -0.25 -12.90
N PRO A 283 -18.41 -0.40 -12.25
CA PRO A 283 -19.65 -0.01 -12.91
C PRO A 283 -19.74 1.51 -13.14
N LEU A 284 -19.12 2.32 -12.29
CA LEU A 284 -19.09 3.77 -12.48
C LEU A 284 -18.25 4.16 -13.69
N GLU A 285 -17.08 3.53 -13.90
CA GLU A 285 -16.24 3.71 -15.11
C GLU A 285 -17.00 3.29 -16.38
N ALA A 286 -17.78 2.19 -16.31
CA ALA A 286 -18.59 1.77 -17.43
C ALA A 286 -19.71 2.80 -17.76
N LEU A 287 -20.30 3.40 -16.74
CA LEU A 287 -21.30 4.46 -16.90
C LEU A 287 -20.69 5.76 -17.45
N GLU A 288 -19.48 6.11 -17.02
CA GLU A 288 -18.71 7.23 -17.57
C GLU A 288 -18.31 6.98 -19.03
N ALA A 289 -17.90 5.75 -19.38
CA ALA A 289 -17.57 5.38 -20.76
C ALA A 289 -18.79 5.42 -21.72
N LEU A 290 -19.99 5.29 -21.18
CA LEU A 290 -21.25 5.46 -21.93
C LEU A 290 -21.74 6.91 -21.97
N ASP A 291 -21.01 7.86 -21.38
CA ASP A 291 -21.41 9.26 -21.19
C ASP A 291 -22.75 9.43 -20.42
N TRP A 292 -23.12 8.43 -19.59
CA TRP A 292 -24.34 8.50 -18.77
C TRP A 292 -24.08 9.20 -17.44
N VAL A 293 -22.87 9.10 -16.94
CA VAL A 293 -22.42 9.74 -15.71
C VAL A 293 -21.20 10.61 -16.02
N GLY A 294 -21.20 11.82 -15.50
CA GLY A 294 -20.06 12.73 -15.60
C GLY A 294 -19.47 13.01 -14.23
N ARG A 295 -18.15 13.24 -14.20
CA ARG A 295 -17.42 13.63 -13.00
C ARG A 295 -17.15 15.13 -12.99
N LEU A 296 -17.57 15.82 -11.94
CA LEU A 296 -17.28 17.25 -11.75
C LEU A 296 -15.83 17.44 -11.31
N SER A 297 -15.17 18.45 -11.87
CA SER A 297 -13.75 18.78 -11.55
C SER A 297 -13.55 19.46 -10.19
N GLU A 298 -14.58 19.51 -9.34
CA GLU A 298 -14.49 20.05 -7.99
C GLU A 298 -13.65 19.14 -7.05
N ALA A 299 -13.21 19.67 -5.91
CA ALA A 299 -12.36 18.97 -4.95
C ALA A 299 -12.91 17.62 -4.48
N ASP A 300 -14.23 17.44 -4.45
CA ASP A 300 -14.92 16.21 -4.02
C ASP A 300 -15.15 15.20 -5.15
N GLY A 301 -14.85 15.53 -6.41
CA GLY A 301 -15.01 14.65 -7.57
C GLY A 301 -16.41 14.03 -7.67
N ARG A 302 -17.48 14.85 -7.53
CA ARG A 302 -18.87 14.37 -7.53
C ARG A 302 -19.26 13.82 -8.89
N HIS A 303 -20.06 12.75 -8.87
CA HIS A 303 -20.64 12.15 -10.05
C HIS A 303 -22.07 12.64 -10.23
N VAL A 304 -22.43 12.97 -11.47
CA VAL A 304 -23.74 13.49 -11.84
C VAL A 304 -24.34 12.68 -12.98
N LEU A 305 -25.65 12.48 -12.99
CA LEU A 305 -26.37 11.84 -14.08
C LEU A 305 -26.50 12.83 -15.23
N LEU A 306 -25.99 12.47 -16.41
CA LEU A 306 -26.01 13.31 -17.62
C LEU A 306 -27.20 13.01 -18.52
N VAL A 307 -27.80 11.83 -18.41
CA VAL A 307 -28.86 11.33 -19.27
C VAL A 307 -30.24 11.43 -18.60
N ASP A 308 -31.29 11.37 -19.40
CA ASP A 308 -32.66 11.26 -18.91
C ASP A 308 -33.11 9.80 -18.94
N ALA A 309 -33.58 9.29 -17.79
CA ALA A 309 -33.94 7.90 -17.65
C ALA A 309 -35.09 7.46 -18.59
N ALA A 310 -36.03 8.35 -18.89
CA ALA A 310 -37.19 8.03 -19.72
C ALA A 310 -36.83 7.84 -21.21
N SER A 311 -35.81 8.54 -21.69
CA SER A 311 -35.42 8.52 -23.10
C SER A 311 -34.20 7.69 -23.43
N THR A 312 -33.45 7.25 -22.41
CA THR A 312 -32.17 6.53 -22.59
C THR A 312 -32.41 5.05 -22.78
N PRO A 313 -31.94 4.40 -23.88
CA PRO A 313 -32.09 2.98 -24.09
C PRO A 313 -31.15 2.19 -23.14
N LEU A 314 -31.67 1.10 -22.54
CA LEU A 314 -30.91 0.25 -21.61
C LEU A 314 -29.87 -0.64 -22.31
N ALA A 315 -30.05 -0.93 -23.60
CA ALA A 315 -29.23 -1.86 -24.37
C ALA A 315 -27.71 -1.60 -24.29
N PRO A 316 -27.17 -0.37 -24.37
CA PRO A 316 -25.72 -0.13 -24.25
C PRO A 316 -25.15 -0.59 -22.91
N LEU A 317 -25.88 -0.38 -21.80
CA LEU A 317 -25.44 -0.82 -20.47
C LEU A 317 -25.42 -2.34 -20.37
N LEU A 318 -26.43 -3.02 -20.89
CA LEU A 318 -26.50 -4.47 -20.94
C LEU A 318 -25.35 -5.06 -21.78
N GLN A 319 -24.99 -4.42 -22.88
CA GLN A 319 -23.85 -4.84 -23.70
C GLN A 319 -22.51 -4.66 -22.99
N ALA A 320 -22.36 -3.60 -22.22
CA ALA A 320 -21.13 -3.30 -21.51
C ALA A 320 -20.90 -4.20 -20.29
N LEU A 321 -21.95 -4.51 -19.51
CA LEU A 321 -21.83 -5.17 -18.20
C LEU A 321 -22.41 -6.58 -18.12
N CYS A 322 -23.24 -6.99 -19.09
CA CYS A 322 -23.94 -8.27 -19.01
C CYS A 322 -23.56 -9.20 -20.19
N LEU A 323 -23.99 -8.82 -21.40
CA LEU A 323 -23.85 -9.70 -22.56
C LEU A 323 -23.57 -8.88 -23.83
N PRO A 324 -22.37 -8.96 -24.42
CA PRO A 324 -22.06 -8.24 -25.65
C PRO A 324 -22.92 -8.75 -26.82
N LEU A 325 -23.36 -7.82 -27.68
CA LEU A 325 -24.06 -8.16 -28.90
C LEU A 325 -23.07 -8.64 -29.97
N ASN A 326 -23.09 -9.92 -30.26
CA ASN A 326 -22.28 -10.57 -31.31
C ASN A 326 -23.13 -11.62 -32.07
N ASP A 327 -22.54 -12.29 -33.05
CA ASP A 327 -23.27 -13.27 -33.87
C ASP A 327 -23.84 -14.43 -33.03
N GLY A 328 -23.12 -14.84 -31.95
CA GLY A 328 -23.56 -15.93 -31.08
C GLY A 328 -24.69 -15.52 -30.10
N THR A 329 -24.83 -14.23 -29.81
CA THR A 329 -25.82 -13.72 -28.84
C THR A 329 -27.01 -13.05 -29.51
N ARG A 330 -26.95 -12.79 -30.83
CA ARG A 330 -27.95 -12.05 -31.60
C ARG A 330 -29.37 -12.62 -31.46
N ALA A 331 -29.51 -13.92 -31.54
CA ALA A 331 -30.82 -14.58 -31.40
C ALA A 331 -31.45 -14.35 -30.01
N LEU A 332 -30.61 -14.38 -28.96
CA LEU A 332 -31.06 -14.09 -27.59
C LEU A 332 -31.48 -12.62 -27.44
N TRP A 333 -30.71 -11.68 -28.00
CA TRP A 333 -31.03 -10.26 -27.99
C TRP A 333 -32.36 -9.96 -28.68
N GLN A 334 -32.63 -10.60 -29.83
CA GLN A 334 -33.89 -10.44 -30.54
C GLN A 334 -35.08 -11.04 -29.77
N ALA A 335 -34.88 -12.17 -29.12
CA ALA A 335 -35.94 -12.85 -28.37
C ALA A 335 -36.26 -12.17 -27.02
N SER A 336 -35.28 -11.54 -26.40
CA SER A 336 -35.39 -10.95 -25.05
C SER A 336 -36.15 -9.62 -24.99
N GLY A 337 -36.26 -8.91 -26.11
CA GLY A 337 -36.84 -7.58 -26.14
C GLY A 337 -36.00 -6.48 -25.45
N TRP A 338 -34.78 -6.78 -25.04
CA TRP A 338 -33.89 -5.85 -24.32
C TRP A 338 -33.60 -4.55 -25.08
N SER A 339 -33.67 -4.59 -26.39
CA SER A 339 -33.45 -3.42 -27.24
C SER A 339 -34.56 -2.36 -27.12
N ALA A 340 -35.73 -2.74 -26.61
CA ALA A 340 -36.87 -1.84 -26.46
C ALA A 340 -36.96 -1.21 -25.06
N LEU A 341 -36.16 -1.73 -24.08
CA LEU A 341 -36.18 -1.21 -22.72
C LEU A 341 -35.44 0.12 -22.59
N THR A 342 -36.03 1.01 -21.80
CA THR A 342 -35.42 2.27 -21.38
C THR A 342 -34.80 2.13 -20.01
N LEU A 343 -33.98 3.08 -19.61
CA LEU A 343 -33.39 3.10 -18.27
C LEU A 343 -34.48 3.21 -17.20
N ALA A 344 -35.57 3.97 -17.47
CA ALA A 344 -36.69 4.11 -16.55
C ALA A 344 -37.42 2.80 -16.27
N ASP A 345 -37.44 1.86 -17.24
CA ASP A 345 -38.06 0.54 -17.05
C ASP A 345 -37.24 -0.36 -16.10
N ALA A 346 -35.95 -0.08 -15.95
CA ALA A 346 -35.01 -0.84 -15.12
C ALA A 346 -34.79 -0.21 -13.73
N LEU A 347 -35.07 1.09 -13.56
CA LEU A 347 -34.94 1.74 -12.26
C LEU A 347 -36.18 1.46 -11.40
N PRO A 348 -36.01 1.18 -10.09
CA PRO A 348 -37.14 1.13 -9.18
C PRO A 348 -37.82 2.50 -9.17
N GLY A 349 -39.08 2.56 -9.61
CA GLY A 349 -39.85 3.80 -9.60
C GLY A 349 -39.86 4.49 -8.23
N PRO A 350 -40.19 5.76 -8.13
CA PRO A 350 -40.27 6.45 -6.85
C PRO A 350 -41.17 5.63 -5.93
N ALA A 351 -40.60 5.25 -4.76
CA ALA A 351 -41.37 4.52 -3.76
C ALA A 351 -42.62 5.30 -3.44
N ALA A 352 -43.79 4.71 -3.76
CA ALA A 352 -45.10 5.27 -3.51
C ALA A 352 -45.37 5.44 -2.01
#